data_723b8e1adfa9f1a16644d77fe050688c
#
_entry.id   723b8e1adfa9f1a16644d77fe050688c
#
_cell.length_a   1.000
_cell.length_b   1.000
_cell.length_c   1.000
_cell.angle_alpha   90.00
_cell.angle_beta   90.00
_cell.angle_gamma   90.00
#
_symmetry.space_group_name_H-M   'P 1'
#
loop_
_entity.id
_entity.type
_entity.pdbx_description
1 polymer ?
#
loop_
_entity_poly.entity_id
_entity_poly.type
_entity_poly.pdbx_seq_one_letter_code
_entity_poly.pdbx_strand_id
1 'polypeptide(L)'
;MSVSLGLHPGHSPDQLQQFKSKPDLFLIGNVVSRGNPLLEAILNQGLPYTSGPQWLGEQVLRGRHVMAVAGTHGKTTTTAMLTWILEFNQRSPGYLIGGVPLNFAVSARLGEGKYFVIEADEYDTAFFDKRSKFVHYRPRTALLNN
;
A
#
# COMPACT_ATOMS: atom_id res chain seq x y z
N MET A 1 -9.20 5.35 -14.73
CA MET A 1 -8.90 4.07 -14.07
C MET A 1 -9.77 4.01 -12.82
N SER A 2 -10.82 3.19 -12.80
CA SER A 2 -11.66 3.02 -11.62
C SER A 2 -11.10 1.85 -10.79
N VAL A 3 -10.66 2.13 -9.56
CA VAL A 3 -10.29 1.09 -8.61
C VAL A 3 -11.53 0.74 -7.81
N SER A 4 -12.09 -0.42 -8.03
CA SER A 4 -13.16 -0.97 -7.18
C SER A 4 -12.50 -1.75 -6.06
N LEU A 5 -12.50 -1.19 -4.85
CA LEU A 5 -12.05 -1.89 -3.65
C LEU A 5 -13.24 -2.67 -3.07
N GLY A 6 -13.37 -3.91 -3.48
CA GLY A 6 -14.29 -4.86 -2.86
C GLY A 6 -13.64 -5.56 -1.68
N LEU A 7 -13.70 -4.97 -0.49
CA LEU A 7 -13.41 -5.68 0.75
C LEU A 7 -14.68 -6.41 1.19
N HIS A 8 -14.82 -7.69 0.84
CA HIS A 8 -15.88 -8.51 1.40
C HIS A 8 -15.33 -9.46 2.46
N PRO A 9 -15.91 -9.46 3.66
CA PRO A 9 -15.65 -10.51 4.65
C PRO A 9 -16.27 -11.81 4.11
N GLY A 10 -15.43 -12.78 3.85
CA GLY A 10 -15.85 -14.07 3.31
C GLY A 10 -15.12 -14.34 1.99
N HIS A 11 -14.07 -15.07 2.06
CA HIS A 11 -13.16 -15.37 0.95
C HIS A 11 -13.74 -16.47 0.02
N SER A 12 -15.01 -16.34 -0.38
CA SER A 12 -15.68 -17.31 -1.28
C SER A 12 -15.26 -17.11 -2.74
N PRO A 13 -15.00 -18.19 -3.49
CA PRO A 13 -14.78 -18.14 -4.93
C PRO A 13 -15.92 -17.50 -5.71
N ASP A 14 -17.15 -17.57 -5.20
CA ASP A 14 -18.35 -16.97 -5.83
C ASP A 14 -18.25 -15.46 -5.96
N GLN A 15 -17.40 -14.81 -5.18
CA GLN A 15 -17.13 -13.37 -5.30
C GLN A 15 -16.56 -13.00 -6.68
N LEU A 16 -15.86 -13.92 -7.36
CA LEU A 16 -15.36 -13.67 -8.72
C LEU A 16 -16.51 -13.47 -9.73
N GLN A 17 -17.67 -14.06 -9.46
CA GLN A 17 -18.86 -13.94 -10.31
C GLN A 17 -19.67 -12.66 -10.06
N GLN A 18 -19.43 -11.99 -8.93
CA GLN A 18 -20.17 -10.78 -8.53
C GLN A 18 -19.64 -9.50 -9.21
N PHE A 19 -18.47 -9.55 -9.83
CA PHE A 19 -17.95 -8.40 -10.55
C PHE A 19 -18.75 -8.17 -11.85
N LYS A 20 -19.27 -6.97 -12.02
CA LYS A 20 -19.99 -6.56 -13.26
C LYS A 20 -19.12 -6.62 -14.52
N SER A 21 -17.81 -6.49 -14.34
CA SER A 21 -16.78 -6.65 -15.38
C SER A 21 -15.61 -7.44 -14.78
N LYS A 22 -14.90 -8.19 -15.63
CA LYS A 22 -13.69 -8.93 -15.20
C LYS A 22 -12.67 -7.93 -14.65
N PRO A 23 -12.18 -8.10 -13.40
CA PRO A 23 -11.11 -7.28 -12.88
C PRO A 23 -9.83 -7.42 -13.71
N ASP A 24 -9.12 -6.33 -13.92
CA ASP A 24 -7.83 -6.33 -14.63
C ASP A 24 -6.71 -6.89 -13.74
N LEU A 25 -6.82 -6.74 -12.42
CA LEU A 25 -5.77 -7.09 -11.47
C LEU A 25 -6.36 -7.33 -10.08
N PHE A 26 -5.86 -8.36 -9.40
CA PHE A 26 -6.19 -8.63 -7.99
C PHE A 26 -5.04 -8.18 -7.10
N LEU A 27 -5.34 -7.36 -6.08
CA LEU A 27 -4.39 -6.97 -5.05
C LEU A 27 -4.51 -7.91 -3.86
N ILE A 28 -3.47 -8.66 -3.59
CA ILE A 28 -3.44 -9.65 -2.50
C ILE A 28 -2.80 -9.01 -1.27
N GLY A 29 -3.55 -8.99 -0.17
CA GLY A 29 -3.06 -8.49 1.12
C GLY A 29 -2.07 -9.47 1.77
N ASN A 30 -1.21 -8.96 2.63
CA ASN A 30 -0.15 -9.73 3.30
C ASN A 30 -0.66 -10.82 4.26
N VAL A 31 -1.88 -10.68 4.76
CA VAL A 31 -2.52 -11.69 5.65
C VAL A 31 -3.16 -12.84 4.88
N VAL A 32 -3.31 -12.72 3.57
CA VAL A 32 -3.89 -13.76 2.73
C VAL A 32 -2.83 -14.80 2.39
N SER A 33 -3.13 -16.07 2.65
CA SER A 33 -2.21 -17.18 2.42
C SER A 33 -2.86 -18.31 1.60
N ARG A 34 -2.02 -19.26 1.18
CA ARG A 34 -2.49 -20.49 0.52
C ARG A 34 -3.55 -21.18 1.37
N GLY A 35 -4.51 -21.79 0.73
CA GLY A 35 -5.70 -22.39 1.36
C GLY A 35 -6.88 -21.42 1.47
N ASN A 36 -6.71 -20.12 1.20
CA ASN A 36 -7.83 -19.20 1.07
C ASN A 36 -8.61 -19.51 -0.21
N PRO A 37 -9.92 -19.85 -0.14
CA PRO A 37 -10.65 -20.34 -1.32
C PRO A 37 -10.69 -19.34 -2.49
N LEU A 38 -10.83 -18.06 -2.21
CA LEU A 38 -10.83 -17.02 -3.24
C LEU A 38 -9.44 -16.90 -3.90
N LEU A 39 -8.38 -16.93 -3.10
CA LEU A 39 -7.02 -16.90 -3.62
C LEU A 39 -6.75 -18.13 -4.49
N GLU A 40 -7.10 -19.32 -4.04
CA GLU A 40 -6.92 -20.55 -4.83
C GLU A 40 -7.68 -20.48 -6.16
N ALA A 41 -8.88 -19.90 -6.18
CA ALA A 41 -9.64 -19.71 -7.40
C ALA A 41 -8.95 -18.72 -8.37
N ILE A 42 -8.37 -17.62 -7.84
CA ILE A 42 -7.58 -16.66 -8.64
C ILE A 42 -6.37 -17.35 -9.27
N LEU A 43 -5.63 -18.13 -8.48
CA LEU A 43 -4.45 -18.87 -8.94
C LEU A 43 -4.81 -19.94 -9.99
N ASN A 44 -5.82 -20.75 -9.72
CA ASN A 44 -6.26 -21.84 -10.61
C ASN A 44 -6.79 -21.34 -11.96
N GLN A 45 -7.38 -20.13 -11.98
CA GLN A 45 -7.86 -19.51 -13.20
C GLN A 45 -6.77 -18.69 -13.92
N GLY A 46 -5.56 -18.62 -13.39
CA GLY A 46 -4.47 -17.84 -13.96
C GLY A 46 -4.77 -16.33 -14.05
N LEU A 47 -5.56 -15.80 -13.11
CA LEU A 47 -5.94 -14.39 -13.11
C LEU A 47 -4.76 -13.52 -12.66
N PRO A 48 -4.60 -12.30 -13.23
CA PRO A 48 -3.50 -11.41 -12.86
C PRO A 48 -3.61 -10.98 -11.39
N TYR A 49 -2.53 -11.13 -10.65
CA TYR A 49 -2.47 -10.67 -9.26
C TYR A 49 -1.11 -10.05 -8.90
N THR A 50 -1.11 -9.20 -7.90
CA THR A 50 0.09 -8.57 -7.33
C THR A 50 -0.14 -8.23 -5.86
N SER A 51 0.91 -7.80 -5.18
CA SER A 51 0.78 -7.28 -3.81
C SER A 51 0.44 -5.78 -3.80
N GLY A 52 -0.19 -5.31 -2.72
CA GLY A 52 -0.45 -3.89 -2.52
C GLY A 52 0.83 -3.03 -2.59
N PRO A 53 1.91 -3.37 -1.85
CA PRO A 53 3.18 -2.64 -1.91
C PRO A 53 3.82 -2.59 -3.30
N GLN A 54 3.81 -3.68 -4.05
CA GLN A 54 4.32 -3.70 -5.42
C GLN A 54 3.50 -2.78 -6.33
N TRP A 55 2.18 -2.92 -6.31
CA TRP A 55 1.29 -2.07 -7.10
C TRP A 55 1.48 -0.59 -6.78
N LEU A 56 1.56 -0.25 -5.49
CA LEU A 56 1.78 1.12 -5.04
C LEU A 56 3.11 1.67 -5.57
N GLY A 57 4.18 0.89 -5.47
CA GLY A 57 5.51 1.25 -5.97
C GLY A 57 5.53 1.52 -7.47
N GLU A 58 4.81 0.72 -8.25
CA GLU A 58 4.78 0.81 -9.70
C GLU A 58 3.83 1.87 -10.24
N GLN A 59 2.66 2.06 -9.61
CA GLN A 59 1.59 2.89 -10.14
C GLN A 59 1.50 4.28 -9.49
N VAL A 60 1.90 4.42 -8.23
CA VAL A 60 1.74 5.67 -7.47
C VAL A 60 3.08 6.33 -7.16
N LEU A 61 4.06 5.54 -6.74
CA LEU A 61 5.35 6.07 -6.26
C LEU A 61 6.35 6.32 -7.38
N ARG A 62 6.11 5.77 -8.55
CA ARG A 62 7.02 5.92 -9.69
C ARG A 62 7.20 7.39 -10.06
N GLY A 63 8.46 7.83 -10.14
CA GLY A 63 8.80 9.21 -10.47
C GLY A 63 8.72 10.20 -9.32
N ARG A 64 8.23 9.78 -8.15
CA ARG A 64 8.17 10.62 -6.95
C ARG A 64 9.45 10.53 -6.11
N HIS A 65 9.65 11.51 -5.25
CA HIS A 65 10.65 11.43 -4.19
C HIS A 65 10.02 10.77 -2.97
N VAL A 66 10.16 9.45 -2.90
CA VAL A 66 9.62 8.66 -1.79
C VAL A 66 10.50 8.84 -0.56
N MET A 67 9.87 9.15 0.56
CA MET A 67 10.46 9.28 1.88
C MET A 67 9.83 8.20 2.76
N ALA A 68 10.58 7.14 3.04
CA ALA A 68 10.10 6.00 3.82
C ALA A 68 10.54 6.09 5.28
N VAL A 69 9.63 5.79 6.19
CA VAL A 69 9.91 5.68 7.62
C VAL A 69 9.82 4.22 8.02
N ALA A 70 10.94 3.65 8.40
CA ALA A 70 11.08 2.26 8.86
C ALA A 70 11.48 2.20 10.35
N GLY A 71 11.45 1.03 10.94
CA GLY A 71 11.82 0.78 12.33
C GLY A 71 10.73 0.11 13.14
N THR A 72 11.04 -0.30 14.37
CA THR A 72 10.12 -1.05 15.22
C THR A 72 9.03 -0.16 15.82
N HIS A 73 9.40 1.04 16.30
CA HIS A 73 8.49 1.96 16.98
C HIS A 73 8.49 3.35 16.34
N GLY A 74 7.41 4.10 16.54
CA GLY A 74 7.33 5.50 16.14
C GLY A 74 7.16 5.77 14.64
N LYS A 75 7.01 4.77 13.80
CA LYS A 75 6.81 4.94 12.34
C LYS A 75 5.66 5.88 12.04
N THR A 76 4.47 5.59 12.55
CA THR A 76 3.24 6.38 12.31
C THR A 76 3.41 7.83 12.73
N THR A 77 3.94 8.07 13.94
CA THR A 77 4.17 9.42 14.45
C THR A 77 5.17 10.18 13.59
N THR A 78 6.31 9.57 13.27
CA THR A 78 7.36 10.20 12.45
C THR A 78 6.86 10.48 11.03
N THR A 79 6.12 9.55 10.44
CA THR A 79 5.51 9.73 9.11
C THR A 79 4.50 10.88 9.11
N ALA A 80 3.65 10.97 10.15
CA ALA A 80 2.70 12.07 10.31
C ALA A 80 3.40 13.42 10.48
N MET A 81 4.45 13.49 11.31
CA MET A 81 5.24 14.71 11.51
C MET A 81 5.94 15.16 10.24
N LEU A 82 6.59 14.25 9.52
CA LEU A 82 7.26 14.57 8.26
C LEU A 82 6.26 15.04 7.20
N THR A 83 5.12 14.38 7.10
CA THR A 83 4.03 14.80 6.20
C THR A 83 3.54 16.20 6.55
N TRP A 84 3.34 16.49 7.84
CA TRP A 84 2.93 17.80 8.29
C TRP A 84 3.95 18.89 7.97
N ILE A 85 5.24 18.62 8.17
CA ILE A 85 6.32 19.56 7.82
C ILE A 85 6.28 19.90 6.32
N LEU A 86 6.09 18.90 5.47
CA LEU A 86 5.99 19.11 4.02
C LEU A 86 4.72 19.90 3.65
N GLU A 87 3.59 19.59 4.27
CA GLU A 87 2.33 20.30 4.07
C GLU A 87 2.44 21.76 4.50
N PHE A 88 2.97 22.03 5.70
CA PHE A 88 3.19 23.36 6.22
C PHE A 88 4.07 24.21 5.29
N ASN A 89 5.04 23.58 4.64
CA ASN A 89 5.91 24.22 3.65
C ASN A 89 5.31 24.20 2.22
N GLN A 90 4.00 24.02 2.06
CA GLN A 90 3.25 24.08 0.80
C GLN A 90 3.79 23.11 -0.28
N ARG A 91 4.30 21.93 0.13
CA ARG A 91 4.83 20.92 -0.78
C ARG A 91 3.78 19.94 -1.27
N SER A 92 2.54 20.02 -0.78
CA SER A 92 1.39 19.16 -1.15
C SER A 92 1.77 17.68 -1.27
N PRO A 93 2.37 17.05 -0.23
CA PRO A 93 2.87 15.69 -0.32
C PRO A 93 1.73 14.68 -0.50
N GLY A 94 2.02 13.58 -1.21
CA GLY A 94 1.27 12.36 -1.05
C GLY A 94 1.72 11.64 0.23
N TYR A 95 0.86 10.80 0.80
CA TYR A 95 1.23 10.02 1.97
C TYR A 95 0.37 8.77 2.15
N LEU A 96 0.94 7.78 2.85
CA LEU A 96 0.25 6.62 3.38
C LEU A 96 0.75 6.37 4.80
N ILE A 97 -0.14 6.56 5.78
CA ILE A 97 0.14 6.50 7.21
C ILE A 97 -0.73 5.40 7.83
N GLY A 98 -0.18 4.59 8.73
CA GLY A 98 -0.88 3.46 9.38
C GLY A 98 -2.00 3.85 10.35
N GLY A 99 -2.22 5.14 10.57
CA GLY A 99 -3.31 5.70 11.37
C GLY A 99 -3.85 6.97 10.72
N VAL A 100 -4.89 7.54 11.30
CA VAL A 100 -5.45 8.83 10.86
C VAL A 100 -4.85 9.94 11.71
N PRO A 101 -3.91 10.74 11.19
CA PRO A 101 -3.34 11.86 11.95
C PRO A 101 -4.40 12.95 12.15
N LEU A 102 -4.42 13.55 13.34
CA LEU A 102 -5.42 14.57 13.72
C LEU A 102 -5.48 15.75 12.71
N ASN A 103 -4.35 16.09 12.12
CA ASN A 103 -4.24 17.22 11.20
C ASN A 103 -4.72 16.93 9.78
N PHE A 104 -4.99 15.67 9.41
CA PHE A 104 -5.26 15.30 8.01
C PHE A 104 -6.63 14.67 7.77
N ALA A 105 -7.34 14.25 8.80
CA ALA A 105 -8.64 13.57 8.73
C ALA A 105 -8.68 12.26 7.89
N VAL A 106 -7.61 11.94 7.16
CA VAL A 106 -7.48 10.72 6.33
C VAL A 106 -6.09 10.12 6.50
N SER A 107 -5.97 8.81 6.34
CA SER A 107 -4.71 8.07 6.48
C SER A 107 -3.88 8.05 5.18
N ALA A 108 -4.48 8.40 4.05
CA ALA A 108 -3.83 8.37 2.76
C ALA A 108 -4.31 9.50 1.84
N ARG A 109 -3.38 10.03 1.05
CA ARG A 109 -3.66 11.05 0.03
C ARG A 109 -2.64 10.91 -1.10
N LEU A 110 -3.07 11.09 -2.34
CA LEU A 110 -2.15 11.07 -3.48
C LEU A 110 -1.22 12.28 -3.48
N GLY A 111 -1.73 13.45 -3.09
CA GLY A 111 -0.97 14.71 -3.15
C GLY A 111 -0.62 15.13 -4.59
N GLU A 112 -0.33 16.40 -4.77
CA GLU A 112 0.04 16.98 -6.08
C GLU A 112 1.55 17.21 -6.21
N GLY A 113 2.26 17.24 -5.07
CA GLY A 113 3.70 17.47 -5.01
C GLY A 113 4.53 16.25 -5.41
N LYS A 114 5.82 16.48 -5.59
CA LYS A 114 6.78 15.42 -5.93
C LYS A 114 7.09 14.48 -4.77
N TYR A 115 6.80 14.87 -3.53
CA TYR A 115 7.12 14.08 -2.33
C TYR A 115 5.99 13.11 -2.01
N PHE A 116 6.37 11.92 -1.57
CA PHE A 116 5.45 10.95 -1.01
C PHE A 116 6.04 10.36 0.27
N VAL A 117 5.33 10.50 1.38
CA VAL A 117 5.77 10.00 2.69
C VAL A 117 5.02 8.71 3.00
N ILE A 118 5.74 7.66 3.39
CA ILE A 118 5.15 6.34 3.59
C ILE A 118 5.79 5.60 4.74
N GLU A 119 4.97 4.88 5.50
CA GLU A 119 5.47 3.89 6.45
C GLU A 119 5.94 2.64 5.72
N ALA A 120 7.13 2.19 6.06
CA ALA A 120 7.77 1.04 5.43
C ALA A 120 8.05 -0.04 6.48
N ASP A 121 7.14 -1.01 6.56
CA ASP A 121 7.29 -2.14 7.46
C ASP A 121 8.33 -3.13 6.95
N GLU A 122 8.97 -3.81 7.88
CA GLU A 122 9.93 -4.88 7.65
C GLU A 122 9.28 -6.23 7.31
N TYR A 123 7.97 -6.36 7.47
CA TYR A 123 7.24 -7.60 7.23
C TYR A 123 7.16 -8.00 5.76
N ASP A 124 6.96 -9.30 5.54
CA ASP A 124 6.70 -9.87 4.23
C ASP A 124 5.58 -9.12 3.50
N THR A 125 5.81 -8.86 2.23
CA THR A 125 4.85 -8.13 1.40
C THR A 125 3.60 -8.94 1.10
N ALA A 126 3.75 -10.24 0.81
CA ALA A 126 2.67 -11.17 0.55
C ALA A 126 3.16 -12.62 0.69
N PHE A 127 2.27 -13.63 0.64
CA PHE A 127 2.66 -15.04 0.72
C PHE A 127 3.63 -15.46 -0.40
N PHE A 128 3.52 -14.83 -1.56
CA PHE A 128 4.35 -15.07 -2.75
C PHE A 128 5.54 -14.12 -2.85
N ASP A 129 5.65 -13.12 -1.98
CA ASP A 129 6.73 -12.14 -1.98
C ASP A 129 7.20 -11.87 -0.56
N LYS A 130 8.37 -12.41 -0.23
CA LYS A 130 9.01 -12.34 1.09
C LYS A 130 9.89 -11.10 1.28
N ARG A 131 9.94 -10.21 0.31
CA ARG A 131 10.64 -8.93 0.43
C ARG A 131 9.88 -8.01 1.36
N SER A 132 10.62 -7.21 2.11
CA SER A 132 10.03 -6.13 2.90
C SER A 132 9.37 -5.08 2.00
N LYS A 133 8.34 -4.42 2.51
CA LYS A 133 7.58 -3.43 1.73
C LYS A 133 8.44 -2.30 1.18
N PHE A 134 9.46 -1.86 1.94
CA PHE A 134 10.33 -0.75 1.50
C PHE A 134 11.11 -1.07 0.21
N VAL A 135 11.37 -2.35 -0.09
CA VAL A 135 12.03 -2.76 -1.34
C VAL A 135 11.19 -2.36 -2.55
N HIS A 136 9.87 -2.48 -2.43
CA HIS A 136 8.93 -2.06 -3.48
C HIS A 136 8.82 -0.55 -3.60
N TYR A 137 8.92 0.16 -2.48
CA TYR A 137 8.76 1.62 -2.44
C TYR A 137 9.97 2.37 -2.99
N ARG A 138 11.16 1.74 -3.03
CA ARG A 138 12.41 2.31 -3.55
C ARG A 138 12.64 3.75 -3.07
N PRO A 139 12.69 3.98 -1.75
CA PRO A 139 12.78 5.32 -1.22
C PRO A 139 14.08 6.01 -1.62
N ARG A 140 13.99 7.31 -1.91
CA ARG A 140 15.17 8.17 -2.07
C ARG A 140 15.67 8.71 -0.74
N THR A 141 14.79 8.79 0.24
CA THR A 141 15.11 9.16 1.61
C THR A 141 14.52 8.10 2.53
N ALA A 142 15.30 7.59 3.45
CA ALA A 142 14.85 6.67 4.47
C ALA A 142 15.16 7.22 5.87
N LEU A 143 14.15 7.21 6.75
CA LEU A 143 14.33 7.44 8.17
C LEU A 143 14.20 6.09 8.87
N LEU A 144 15.20 5.76 9.66
CA LEU A 144 15.23 4.53 10.43
C LEU A 144 15.02 4.88 11.90
N ASN A 145 13.87 4.53 12.43
CA ASN A 145 13.55 4.65 13.84
C ASN A 145 13.98 3.39 14.60
N ASN A 146 14.14 3.57 15.91
CA ASN A 146 14.45 2.46 16.82
C ASN A 146 13.34 1.38 16.82
#